data_9ee0a39af59bf1586ceb8ebda61cd44c
#
_entry.id   9ee0a39af59bf1586ceb8ebda61cd44c
#
_cell.length_a   1.000
_cell.length_b   1.000
_cell.length_c   1.000
_cell.angle_alpha   90.00
_cell.angle_beta   90.00
_cell.angle_gamma   90.00
#
_symmetry.space_group_name_H-M   'P 1'
#
loop_
_entity.id
_entity.type
_entity.pdbx_description
1 polymer ?
#
loop_
_entity_poly.entity_id
_entity_poly.type
_entity_poly.pdbx_seq_one_letter_code
_entity_poly.pdbx_strand_id
1 'polypeptide(L)'
;MQDVPQENQRTTKTHADQLNRQCYCITLDRKALTDSLQKQFSDTGNEAPATPEIHHLFSNTPVFVPQADIATMERIVQAIESAAELPPYKEKALSWAPDIAGFDPGPIGAFMGYDFHLGENGPQLIEINTNAGGAFLNTVLARAQHRCCDPSQQTAGTNRALDGFEDAVFAMFQQEWERQGGDSTPGWLAIVDDAPESQFMFPEFQLAQQLFQARGIETLILDPSELEYVDGALSAHGKP
;
A
#
# COMPACT_ATOMS: atom_id res chain seq x y z
N MET A 1 14.30 -7.91 -22.99
CA MET A 1 14.62 -8.06 -21.56
C MET A 1 16.04 -8.59 -21.50
N GLN A 2 17.00 -7.80 -21.06
CA GLN A 2 18.41 -8.22 -21.00
C GLN A 2 18.62 -8.97 -19.69
N ASP A 3 19.00 -10.24 -19.78
CA ASP A 3 19.39 -11.02 -18.61
C ASP A 3 20.63 -10.39 -17.96
N VAL A 4 20.50 -10.00 -16.69
CA VAL A 4 21.65 -9.54 -15.89
C VAL A 4 22.59 -10.75 -15.69
N PRO A 5 23.89 -10.64 -15.98
CA PRO A 5 24.83 -11.75 -15.84
C PRO A 5 24.79 -12.35 -14.43
N GLN A 6 24.84 -13.68 -14.30
CA GLN A 6 24.77 -14.40 -13.01
C GLN A 6 25.84 -13.96 -12.00
N GLU A 7 26.99 -13.50 -12.47
CA GLU A 7 28.08 -13.01 -11.61
C GLU A 7 27.72 -11.69 -10.91
N ASN A 8 26.96 -10.82 -11.59
CA ASN A 8 26.49 -9.56 -11.04
C ASN A 8 25.36 -9.77 -10.01
N GLN A 9 24.54 -10.82 -10.20
CA GLN A 9 23.49 -11.21 -9.25
C GLN A 9 24.05 -11.75 -7.94
N ARG A 10 25.12 -12.56 -7.98
CA ARG A 10 25.80 -13.07 -6.77
C ARG A 10 26.44 -11.96 -5.96
N THR A 11 27.07 -10.98 -6.63
CA THR A 11 27.74 -9.85 -5.95
C THR A 11 26.74 -8.93 -5.27
N THR A 12 25.58 -8.65 -5.89
CA THR A 12 24.53 -7.80 -5.30
C THR A 12 23.81 -8.49 -4.13
N LYS A 13 23.56 -9.82 -4.22
CA LYS A 13 22.99 -10.58 -3.11
C LYS A 13 23.93 -10.56 -1.90
N THR A 14 25.22 -10.81 -2.12
CA THR A 14 26.23 -10.76 -1.05
C THR A 14 26.30 -9.38 -0.40
N HIS A 15 26.14 -8.30 -1.15
CA HIS A 15 26.15 -6.94 -0.61
C HIS A 15 24.90 -6.66 0.25
N ALA A 16 23.70 -7.02 -0.21
CA ALA A 16 22.48 -6.88 0.57
C ALA A 16 22.51 -7.71 1.85
N ASP A 17 22.99 -8.96 1.78
CA ASP A 17 23.18 -9.84 2.95
C ASP A 17 24.16 -9.24 3.95
N GLN A 18 25.23 -8.63 3.48
CA GLN A 18 26.21 -7.96 4.33
C GLN A 18 25.59 -6.73 5.01
N LEU A 19 24.84 -5.90 4.29
CA LEU A 19 24.13 -4.77 4.86
C LEU A 19 23.09 -5.21 5.90
N ASN A 20 22.29 -6.24 5.61
CA ASN A 20 21.31 -6.78 6.55
C ASN A 20 21.93 -7.34 7.84
N ARG A 21 23.18 -7.83 7.78
CA ARG A 21 23.89 -8.37 8.96
C ARG A 21 24.69 -7.32 9.72
N GLN A 22 25.15 -6.28 9.08
CA GLN A 22 26.18 -5.37 9.63
C GLN A 22 25.70 -3.92 9.72
N CYS A 23 24.61 -3.53 9.04
CA CYS A 23 24.11 -2.17 9.10
C CYS A 23 23.12 -2.04 10.27
N TYR A 24 23.62 -1.59 11.41
CA TYR A 24 22.82 -1.27 12.61
C TYR A 24 22.55 0.23 12.73
N CYS A 25 22.62 0.97 11.64
CA CYS A 25 22.36 2.39 11.65
C CYS A 25 20.89 2.65 12.00
N ILE A 26 20.64 3.56 12.94
CA ILE A 26 19.31 4.13 13.11
C ILE A 26 19.09 5.05 11.91
N THR A 27 18.31 4.57 10.95
CA THR A 27 18.03 5.27 9.69
C THR A 27 16.79 6.14 9.77
N LEU A 28 16.04 6.07 10.89
CA LEU A 28 14.79 6.77 11.08
C LEU A 28 14.94 7.89 12.11
N ASP A 29 14.79 9.13 11.68
CA ASP A 29 14.58 10.26 12.58
C ASP A 29 13.11 10.26 13.05
N ARG A 30 12.89 9.68 14.24
CA ARG A 30 11.55 9.56 14.83
C ARG A 30 10.91 10.91 15.12
N LYS A 31 11.74 11.92 15.46
CA LYS A 31 11.22 13.27 15.70
C LYS A 31 10.74 13.89 14.40
N ALA A 32 11.55 13.84 13.36
CA ALA A 32 11.18 14.35 12.03
C ALA A 32 9.96 13.61 11.47
N LEU A 33 9.85 12.29 11.68
CA LEU A 33 8.68 11.51 11.31
C LEU A 33 7.42 11.97 12.03
N THR A 34 7.49 12.12 13.36
CA THR A 34 6.38 12.60 14.19
C THR A 34 5.97 14.01 13.80
N ASP A 35 6.93 14.92 13.66
CA ASP A 35 6.69 16.31 13.26
C ASP A 35 6.02 16.37 11.85
N SER A 36 6.46 15.52 10.91
CA SER A 36 5.89 15.41 9.57
C SER A 36 4.44 14.92 9.59
N LEU A 37 4.16 13.86 10.35
CA LEU A 37 2.80 13.32 10.51
C LEU A 37 1.89 14.33 11.21
N GLN A 38 2.35 14.93 12.33
CA GLN A 38 1.56 15.93 13.04
C GLN A 38 1.23 17.13 12.17
N LYS A 39 2.17 17.62 11.37
CA LYS A 39 1.91 18.69 10.42
C LYS A 39 0.88 18.28 9.38
N GLN A 40 1.01 17.09 8.80
CA GLN A 40 0.09 16.56 7.80
C GLN A 40 -1.34 16.47 8.34
N PHE A 41 -1.51 15.97 9.58
CA PHE A 41 -2.84 15.89 10.22
C PHE A 41 -3.39 17.27 10.63
N SER A 42 -2.54 18.18 11.12
CA SER A 42 -2.98 19.52 11.53
C SER A 42 -3.45 20.37 10.36
N ASP A 43 -2.80 20.24 9.20
CA ASP A 43 -3.14 21.01 8.00
C ASP A 43 -4.56 20.66 7.47
N THR A 44 -5.13 19.52 7.87
CA THR A 44 -6.46 19.05 7.46
C THR A 44 -7.54 19.17 8.53
N GLY A 45 -7.19 19.69 9.71
CA GLY A 45 -8.11 19.83 10.83
C GLY A 45 -8.41 18.52 11.58
N ASN A 46 -7.73 17.45 11.23
CA ASN A 46 -7.82 16.17 11.94
C ASN A 46 -6.92 16.19 13.18
N GLU A 47 -7.36 15.54 14.26
CA GLU A 47 -6.47 15.30 15.40
C GLU A 47 -5.38 14.31 15.00
N ALA A 48 -4.13 14.71 15.23
CA ALA A 48 -3.01 13.79 15.03
C ALA A 48 -3.11 12.63 16.02
N PRO A 49 -2.88 11.38 15.59
CA PRO A 49 -2.83 10.24 16.51
C PRO A 49 -1.84 10.50 17.65
N ALA A 50 -2.13 9.96 18.84
CA ALA A 50 -1.26 10.13 19.99
C ALA A 50 0.16 9.63 19.68
N THR A 51 1.17 10.43 20.01
CA THR A 51 2.59 10.17 19.70
C THR A 51 3.08 8.77 20.09
N PRO A 52 2.66 8.17 21.23
CA PRO A 52 3.04 6.80 21.58
C PRO A 52 2.52 5.74 20.62
N GLU A 53 1.34 5.93 20.03
CA GLU A 53 0.70 4.96 19.12
C GLU A 53 1.38 4.93 17.76
N ILE A 54 1.86 6.07 17.27
CA ILE A 54 2.59 6.17 16.00
C ILE A 54 3.92 5.39 16.05
N HIS A 55 4.58 5.34 17.20
CA HIS A 55 5.90 4.69 17.32
C HIS A 55 5.86 3.17 17.07
N HIS A 56 4.72 2.53 17.29
CA HIS A 56 4.55 1.09 17.06
C HIS A 56 4.30 0.74 15.59
N LEU A 57 3.93 1.71 14.75
CA LEU A 57 3.64 1.51 13.34
C LEU A 57 4.90 1.31 12.48
N PHE A 58 6.06 1.75 12.96
CA PHE A 58 7.26 1.85 12.15
C PHE A 58 8.44 1.06 12.71
N SER A 59 9.03 0.23 11.84
CA SER A 59 10.30 -0.43 12.16
C SER A 59 11.49 0.54 12.05
N ASN A 60 12.46 0.38 12.94
CA ASN A 60 13.74 1.09 12.85
C ASN A 60 14.77 0.37 12.00
N THR A 61 14.52 -0.88 11.68
CA THR A 61 15.49 -1.74 11.00
C THR A 61 15.16 -1.81 9.53
N PRO A 62 16.03 -1.29 8.65
CA PRO A 62 15.85 -1.44 7.20
C PRO A 62 16.14 -2.88 6.79
N VAL A 63 15.42 -3.35 5.77
CA VAL A 63 15.70 -4.61 5.08
C VAL A 63 16.17 -4.27 3.67
N PHE A 64 17.38 -4.71 3.34
CA PHE A 64 17.98 -4.52 2.01
C PHE A 64 17.65 -5.73 1.13
N VAL A 65 16.94 -5.48 0.05
CA VAL A 65 16.51 -6.51 -0.90
C VAL A 65 17.25 -6.32 -2.22
N PRO A 66 17.93 -7.37 -2.73
CA PRO A 66 18.60 -7.29 -4.04
C PRO A 66 17.60 -7.01 -5.15
N GLN A 67 17.97 -6.16 -6.12
CA GLN A 67 17.13 -5.86 -7.27
C GLN A 67 16.70 -7.11 -8.07
N ALA A 68 17.57 -8.12 -8.10
CA ALA A 68 17.26 -9.41 -8.75
C ALA A 68 16.13 -10.17 -8.03
N ASP A 69 16.06 -10.07 -6.70
CA ASP A 69 14.99 -10.68 -5.92
C ASP A 69 13.67 -9.92 -6.12
N ILE A 70 13.71 -8.58 -6.17
CA ILE A 70 12.54 -7.77 -6.54
C ILE A 70 12.00 -8.18 -7.93
N ALA A 71 12.87 -8.26 -8.94
CA ALA A 71 12.47 -8.69 -10.28
C ALA A 71 11.91 -10.13 -10.31
N THR A 72 12.34 -10.98 -9.37
CA THR A 72 11.80 -12.34 -9.22
C THR A 72 10.42 -12.32 -8.58
N MET A 73 10.21 -11.49 -7.53
CA MET A 73 8.90 -11.27 -6.92
C MET A 73 7.89 -10.75 -7.94
N GLU A 74 8.26 -9.75 -8.74
CA GLU A 74 7.41 -9.21 -9.82
C GLU A 74 6.97 -10.30 -10.80
N ARG A 75 7.88 -11.19 -11.21
CA ARG A 75 7.53 -12.32 -12.10
C ARG A 75 6.60 -13.34 -11.44
N ILE A 76 6.78 -13.59 -10.14
CA ILE A 76 5.89 -14.48 -9.38
C ILE A 76 4.49 -13.88 -9.31
N VAL A 77 4.38 -12.59 -8.97
CA VAL A 77 3.09 -11.86 -8.95
C VAL A 77 2.40 -11.96 -10.31
N GLN A 78 3.09 -11.60 -11.40
CA GLN A 78 2.54 -11.67 -12.75
C GLN A 78 2.08 -13.08 -13.14
N ALA A 79 2.81 -14.11 -12.74
CA ALA A 79 2.44 -15.49 -13.00
C ALA A 79 1.16 -15.92 -12.25
N ILE A 80 1.01 -15.47 -11.00
CA ILE A 80 -0.15 -15.75 -10.17
C ILE A 80 -1.38 -15.03 -10.71
N GLU A 81 -1.27 -13.75 -11.03
CA GLU A 81 -2.36 -12.98 -11.62
C GLU A 81 -2.80 -13.57 -12.95
N SER A 82 -1.83 -13.96 -13.80
CA SER A 82 -2.13 -14.65 -15.07
C SER A 82 -2.83 -15.99 -14.85
N ALA A 83 -2.45 -16.74 -13.81
CA ALA A 83 -3.10 -18.00 -13.47
C ALA A 83 -4.53 -17.81 -12.95
N ALA A 84 -4.75 -16.75 -12.14
CA ALA A 84 -6.06 -16.39 -11.60
C ALA A 84 -7.06 -15.99 -12.71
N GLU A 85 -6.56 -15.46 -13.83
CA GLU A 85 -7.39 -15.10 -14.98
C GLU A 85 -7.81 -16.30 -15.85
N LEU A 86 -7.22 -17.47 -15.65
CA LEU A 86 -7.57 -18.67 -16.45
C LEU A 86 -9.01 -19.13 -16.18
N PRO A 87 -9.84 -19.35 -17.24
CA PRO A 87 -11.22 -19.79 -17.07
C PRO A 87 -11.38 -21.05 -16.22
N PRO A 88 -10.54 -22.11 -16.34
CA PRO A 88 -10.65 -23.29 -15.49
C PRO A 88 -10.37 -23.00 -14.01
N TYR A 89 -9.49 -22.02 -13.72
CA TYR A 89 -9.23 -21.59 -12.34
C TYR A 89 -10.45 -20.87 -11.77
N LYS A 90 -11.01 -19.89 -12.50
CA LYS A 90 -12.21 -19.16 -12.09
C LYS A 90 -13.40 -20.09 -11.86
N GLU A 91 -13.66 -21.01 -12.78
CA GLU A 91 -14.70 -22.02 -12.65
C GLU A 91 -14.52 -22.86 -11.37
N LYS A 92 -13.29 -23.33 -11.15
CA LYS A 92 -12.98 -24.14 -9.96
C LYS A 92 -13.12 -23.34 -8.67
N ALA A 93 -12.65 -22.10 -8.62
CA ALA A 93 -12.75 -21.23 -7.45
C ALA A 93 -14.23 -20.92 -7.13
N LEU A 94 -15.02 -20.57 -8.13
CA LEU A 94 -16.46 -20.29 -7.97
C LEU A 94 -17.28 -21.52 -7.57
N SER A 95 -16.82 -22.73 -7.87
CA SER A 95 -17.54 -23.96 -7.53
C SER A 95 -17.71 -24.23 -6.02
N TRP A 96 -16.94 -23.55 -5.19
CA TRP A 96 -17.01 -23.66 -3.71
C TRP A 96 -17.14 -22.29 -3.01
N ALA A 97 -17.14 -21.22 -3.78
CA ALA A 97 -17.34 -19.87 -3.28
C ALA A 97 -18.84 -19.59 -3.05
N PRO A 98 -19.20 -18.63 -2.19
CA PRO A 98 -20.59 -18.16 -2.07
C PRO A 98 -21.11 -17.60 -3.42
N ASP A 99 -22.42 -17.71 -3.65
CA ASP A 99 -23.07 -17.27 -4.89
C ASP A 99 -22.72 -15.83 -5.28
N ILE A 100 -22.57 -14.94 -4.31
CA ILE A 100 -22.19 -13.54 -4.52
C ILE A 100 -20.84 -13.39 -5.21
N ALA A 101 -19.93 -14.34 -5.06
CA ALA A 101 -18.63 -14.30 -5.73
C ALA A 101 -18.73 -14.43 -7.26
N GLY A 102 -19.87 -14.87 -7.77
CA GLY A 102 -20.15 -14.88 -9.21
C GLY A 102 -20.52 -13.53 -9.80
N PHE A 103 -20.76 -12.52 -8.95
CA PHE A 103 -21.05 -11.15 -9.39
C PHE A 103 -19.75 -10.42 -9.73
N ASP A 104 -19.65 -9.89 -10.94
CA ASP A 104 -18.53 -9.04 -11.35
C ASP A 104 -18.93 -7.57 -11.20
N PRO A 105 -18.38 -6.83 -10.23
CA PRO A 105 -18.66 -5.42 -10.03
C PRO A 105 -17.94 -4.49 -11.02
N GLY A 106 -17.03 -5.04 -11.86
CA GLY A 106 -16.18 -4.27 -12.78
C GLY A 106 -14.80 -3.90 -12.23
N PRO A 107 -14.67 -3.29 -11.04
CA PRO A 107 -13.36 -3.03 -10.43
C PRO A 107 -12.56 -4.31 -10.17
N ILE A 108 -11.23 -4.22 -10.35
CA ILE A 108 -10.31 -5.34 -10.12
C ILE A 108 -9.59 -5.29 -8.77
N GLY A 109 -9.75 -4.17 -8.04
CA GLY A 109 -9.14 -3.93 -6.75
C GLY A 109 -8.03 -2.89 -6.80
N ALA A 110 -7.88 -2.14 -5.70
CA ALA A 110 -6.92 -1.05 -5.61
C ALA A 110 -5.56 -1.50 -5.07
N PHE A 111 -5.52 -1.99 -3.84
CA PHE A 111 -4.27 -2.41 -3.20
C PHE A 111 -4.22 -3.93 -3.03
N MET A 112 -3.23 -4.55 -3.69
CA MET A 112 -2.90 -5.95 -3.52
C MET A 112 -1.56 -6.07 -2.79
N GLY A 113 -1.51 -6.80 -1.69
CA GLY A 113 -0.31 -7.12 -0.95
C GLY A 113 0.19 -8.53 -1.26
N TYR A 114 1.49 -8.67 -1.47
CA TYR A 114 2.15 -9.96 -1.71
C TYR A 114 3.31 -10.12 -0.74
N ASP A 115 3.18 -11.02 0.21
CA ASP A 115 4.18 -11.23 1.25
C ASP A 115 5.17 -12.31 0.83
N PHE A 116 6.47 -12.00 0.92
CA PHE A 116 7.54 -12.89 0.51
C PHE A 116 8.49 -13.21 1.65
N HIS A 117 8.83 -14.49 1.77
CA HIS A 117 9.97 -14.94 2.55
C HIS A 117 11.23 -14.90 1.69
N LEU A 118 12.27 -14.25 2.19
CA LEU A 118 13.59 -14.18 1.54
C LEU A 118 14.49 -15.29 2.06
N GLY A 119 14.57 -16.40 1.34
CA GLY A 119 15.40 -17.53 1.67
C GLY A 119 16.68 -17.63 0.83
N GLU A 120 17.49 -18.66 1.10
CA GLU A 120 18.72 -18.94 0.33
C GLU A 120 18.43 -19.20 -1.16
N ASN A 121 17.27 -19.76 -1.46
CA ASN A 121 16.82 -20.09 -2.82
C ASN A 121 16.05 -18.94 -3.52
N GLY A 122 16.09 -17.73 -2.97
CA GLY A 122 15.37 -16.57 -3.46
C GLY A 122 14.03 -16.35 -2.77
N PRO A 123 13.23 -15.39 -3.28
CA PRO A 123 11.94 -15.04 -2.70
C PRO A 123 10.91 -16.16 -2.90
N GLN A 124 10.14 -16.44 -1.85
CA GLN A 124 9.04 -17.39 -1.84
C GLN A 124 7.78 -16.68 -1.37
N LEU A 125 6.72 -16.72 -2.15
CA LEU A 125 5.44 -16.13 -1.77
C LEU A 125 4.84 -16.89 -0.58
N ILE A 126 4.35 -16.14 0.40
CA ILE A 126 3.71 -16.67 1.62
C ILE A 126 2.21 -16.39 1.60
N GLU A 127 1.82 -15.15 1.28
CA GLU A 127 0.46 -14.66 1.43
C GLU A 127 0.12 -13.64 0.38
N ILE A 128 -1.17 -13.55 0.04
CA ILE A 128 -1.75 -12.54 -0.84
C ILE A 128 -2.90 -11.88 -0.09
N ASN A 129 -2.80 -10.56 0.08
CA ASN A 129 -3.81 -9.74 0.69
C ASN A 129 -4.53 -8.93 -0.39
N THR A 130 -5.81 -9.23 -0.63
CA THR A 130 -6.60 -8.61 -1.70
C THR A 130 -7.11 -7.20 -1.36
N ASN A 131 -6.91 -6.76 -0.12
CA ASN A 131 -7.22 -5.41 0.35
C ASN A 131 -6.13 -4.99 1.33
N ALA A 132 -4.93 -4.76 0.81
CA ALA A 132 -3.75 -4.47 1.62
C ALA A 132 -3.78 -3.03 2.15
N GLY A 133 -3.43 -2.86 3.43
CA GLY A 133 -3.18 -1.56 4.05
C GLY A 133 -1.69 -1.24 4.16
N GLY A 134 -1.37 -0.01 4.57
CA GLY A 134 -0.03 0.41 4.93
C GLY A 134 0.77 1.08 3.81
N ALA A 135 0.21 1.30 2.63
CA ALA A 135 0.91 1.93 1.52
C ALA A 135 1.28 3.39 1.81
N PHE A 136 0.38 4.14 2.42
CA PHE A 136 0.62 5.54 2.82
C PHE A 136 1.63 5.63 3.97
N LEU A 137 1.46 4.82 5.01
CA LEU A 137 2.39 4.78 6.15
C LEU A 137 3.79 4.37 5.70
N ASN A 138 3.92 3.37 4.81
CA ASN A 138 5.21 2.98 4.26
C ASN A 138 5.84 4.10 3.42
N THR A 139 5.05 4.89 2.71
CA THR A 139 5.54 6.04 1.95
C THR A 139 6.05 7.14 2.89
N VAL A 140 5.33 7.43 3.97
CA VAL A 140 5.78 8.37 5.01
C VAL A 140 7.08 7.88 5.66
N LEU A 141 7.16 6.59 6.01
CA LEU A 141 8.37 5.98 6.55
C LEU A 141 9.55 6.11 5.59
N ALA A 142 9.36 5.78 4.33
CA ALA A 142 10.42 5.84 3.33
C ALA A 142 10.93 7.28 3.08
N ARG A 143 10.05 8.28 3.17
CA ARG A 143 10.43 9.71 3.12
C ARG A 143 11.22 10.16 4.34
N ALA A 144 10.93 9.60 5.52
CA ALA A 144 11.60 9.93 6.76
C ALA A 144 12.91 9.15 7.00
N GLN A 145 13.16 8.10 6.20
CA GLN A 145 14.38 7.32 6.32
C GLN A 145 15.58 8.05 5.70
N HIS A 146 16.70 8.09 6.44
CA HIS A 146 17.97 8.60 5.97
C HIS A 146 18.92 7.44 5.65
N ARG A 147 19.53 7.46 4.46
CA ARG A 147 20.57 6.48 4.10
C ARG A 147 21.88 6.87 4.77
N CYS A 148 22.28 6.15 5.81
CA CYS A 148 23.54 6.40 6.50
C CYS A 148 24.76 5.75 5.83
N CYS A 149 24.55 4.75 4.96
CA CYS A 149 25.62 3.91 4.42
C CYS A 149 26.16 4.41 3.06
N ASP A 150 25.59 5.43 2.46
CA ASP A 150 26.08 6.03 1.21
C ASP A 150 26.00 7.55 1.21
N PRO A 151 27.09 8.24 1.59
CA PRO A 151 27.13 9.69 1.62
C PRO A 151 26.93 10.36 0.24
N SER A 152 27.20 9.64 -0.85
CA SER A 152 27.06 10.18 -2.22
C SER A 152 25.61 10.18 -2.71
N GLN A 153 24.71 9.46 -2.05
CA GLN A 153 23.30 9.35 -2.40
C GLN A 153 22.35 10.10 -1.44
N GLN A 154 22.90 10.87 -0.50
CA GLN A 154 22.11 11.56 0.54
C GLN A 154 21.16 12.65 0.01
N THR A 155 21.18 13.03 -1.26
CA THR A 155 20.47 14.24 -1.68
C THR A 155 19.47 14.11 -2.83
N ALA A 156 19.37 13.02 -3.56
CA ALA A 156 18.53 13.08 -4.77
C ALA A 156 17.76 11.80 -5.17
N GLY A 157 18.04 10.65 -4.60
CA GLY A 157 17.54 9.37 -5.17
C GLY A 157 16.28 8.80 -4.54
N THR A 158 16.10 8.99 -3.25
CA THR A 158 14.99 8.36 -2.49
C THR A 158 13.66 9.08 -2.68
N ASN A 159 13.68 10.40 -2.77
CA ASN A 159 12.44 11.18 -2.93
C ASN A 159 11.85 11.01 -4.32
N ARG A 160 12.68 10.86 -5.37
CA ARG A 160 12.17 10.69 -6.74
C ARG A 160 11.37 9.43 -6.97
N ALA A 161 11.69 8.33 -6.30
CA ALA A 161 10.92 7.08 -6.42
C ALA A 161 9.54 7.18 -5.74
N LEU A 162 9.40 8.12 -4.79
CA LEU A 162 8.16 8.40 -4.07
C LEU A 162 7.45 9.65 -4.60
N ASP A 163 8.11 10.42 -5.47
CA ASP A 163 7.47 11.52 -6.19
C ASP A 163 6.39 10.93 -7.11
N GLY A 164 5.17 11.41 -6.96
CA GLY A 164 4.04 10.92 -7.75
C GLY A 164 3.32 9.70 -7.16
N PHE A 165 3.68 9.21 -5.96
CA PHE A 165 2.94 8.13 -5.30
C PHE A 165 1.46 8.49 -5.13
N GLU A 166 1.17 9.66 -4.59
CA GLU A 166 -0.20 10.14 -4.39
C GLU A 166 -0.96 10.30 -5.71
N ASP A 167 -0.28 10.73 -6.77
CA ASP A 167 -0.86 10.82 -8.11
C ASP A 167 -1.18 9.45 -8.69
N ALA A 168 -0.28 8.49 -8.50
CA ALA A 168 -0.49 7.11 -8.96
C ALA A 168 -1.65 6.43 -8.21
N VAL A 169 -1.73 6.62 -6.90
CA VAL A 169 -2.84 6.09 -6.08
C VAL A 169 -4.18 6.71 -6.53
N PHE A 170 -4.22 8.02 -6.69
CA PHE A 170 -5.43 8.69 -7.15
C PHE A 170 -5.86 8.20 -8.54
N ALA A 171 -4.93 8.11 -9.48
CA ALA A 171 -5.21 7.59 -10.82
C ALA A 171 -5.71 6.14 -10.81
N MET A 172 -5.17 5.29 -9.93
CA MET A 172 -5.63 3.92 -9.74
C MET A 172 -7.09 3.89 -9.28
N PHE A 173 -7.47 4.66 -8.27
CA PHE A 173 -8.85 4.72 -7.80
C PHE A 173 -9.81 5.32 -8.84
N GLN A 174 -9.37 6.29 -9.63
CA GLN A 174 -10.14 6.78 -10.77
C GLN A 174 -10.42 5.67 -11.80
N GLN A 175 -9.41 4.87 -12.14
CA GLN A 175 -9.59 3.75 -13.05
C GLN A 175 -10.58 2.70 -12.51
N GLU A 176 -10.52 2.40 -11.21
CA GLU A 176 -11.49 1.49 -10.57
C GLU A 176 -12.92 2.06 -10.61
N TRP A 177 -13.08 3.36 -10.38
CA TRP A 177 -14.36 4.04 -10.53
C TRP A 177 -14.89 4.00 -11.96
N GLU A 178 -14.04 4.26 -12.97
CA GLU A 178 -14.40 4.15 -14.38
C GLU A 178 -14.83 2.72 -14.77
N ARG A 179 -14.16 1.70 -14.23
CA ARG A 179 -14.53 0.29 -14.42
C ARG A 179 -15.89 -0.06 -13.85
N GLN A 180 -16.27 0.58 -12.75
CA GLN A 180 -17.61 0.43 -12.17
C GLN A 180 -18.70 1.17 -12.97
N GLY A 181 -18.33 1.94 -13.96
CA GLY A 181 -19.25 2.69 -14.82
C GLY A 181 -19.36 4.17 -14.46
N GLY A 182 -18.47 4.69 -13.61
CA GLY A 182 -18.36 6.11 -13.36
C GLY A 182 -17.83 6.87 -14.57
N ASP A 183 -18.43 8.01 -14.88
CA ASP A 183 -18.11 8.84 -16.04
C ASP A 183 -17.40 10.16 -15.68
N SER A 184 -17.20 10.40 -14.38
CA SER A 184 -16.62 11.61 -13.82
C SER A 184 -15.89 11.30 -12.52
N THR A 185 -15.25 12.29 -11.90
CA THR A 185 -14.67 12.14 -10.57
C THR A 185 -15.78 11.83 -9.56
N PRO A 186 -15.62 10.85 -8.66
CA PRO A 186 -16.60 10.57 -7.61
C PRO A 186 -16.90 11.82 -6.78
N GLY A 187 -18.15 12.05 -6.45
CA GLY A 187 -18.55 13.18 -5.60
C GLY A 187 -18.13 13.00 -4.15
N TRP A 188 -18.13 11.72 -3.70
CA TRP A 188 -17.69 11.35 -2.36
C TRP A 188 -17.19 9.89 -2.34
N LEU A 189 -16.45 9.55 -1.28
CA LEU A 189 -15.86 8.25 -1.06
C LEU A 189 -15.97 7.88 0.41
N ALA A 190 -16.27 6.63 0.72
CA ALA A 190 -16.21 6.07 2.06
C ALA A 190 -15.04 5.09 2.21
N ILE A 191 -14.28 5.26 3.28
CA ILE A 191 -13.34 4.29 3.81
C ILE A 191 -14.07 3.59 4.95
N VAL A 192 -14.30 2.28 4.82
CA VAL A 192 -15.18 1.55 5.76
C VAL A 192 -14.38 0.46 6.45
N ASP A 193 -14.43 0.45 7.79
CA ASP A 193 -13.87 -0.60 8.63
C ASP A 193 -14.63 -0.69 9.94
N ASP A 194 -14.58 -1.85 10.61
CA ASP A 194 -15.20 -2.05 11.93
C ASP A 194 -14.53 -1.15 12.97
N ALA A 195 -15.32 -0.31 13.66
CA ALA A 195 -14.82 0.64 14.67
C ALA A 195 -13.51 1.33 14.24
N PRO A 196 -13.49 2.06 13.12
CA PRO A 196 -12.28 2.48 12.41
C PRO A 196 -11.31 3.28 13.29
N GLU A 197 -11.79 4.11 14.19
CA GLU A 197 -10.96 4.89 15.11
C GLU A 197 -10.18 4.01 16.11
N SER A 198 -10.64 2.79 16.37
CA SER A 198 -10.00 1.81 17.24
C SER A 198 -9.00 0.92 16.50
N GLN A 199 -8.95 1.01 15.19
CA GLN A 199 -8.08 0.18 14.38
C GLN A 199 -6.62 0.64 14.48
N PHE A 200 -5.70 -0.33 14.56
CA PHE A 200 -4.27 -0.08 14.55
C PHE A 200 -3.84 0.74 13.33
N MET A 201 -4.51 0.52 12.19
CA MET A 201 -4.25 1.19 10.92
C MET A 201 -5.05 2.49 10.72
N PHE A 202 -5.72 3.02 11.74
CA PHE A 202 -6.49 4.26 11.60
C PHE A 202 -5.71 5.43 10.97
N PRO A 203 -4.40 5.65 11.30
CA PRO A 203 -3.61 6.68 10.62
C PRO A 203 -3.49 6.48 9.10
N GLU A 204 -3.52 5.25 8.60
CA GLU A 204 -3.56 4.96 7.16
C GLU A 204 -4.85 5.49 6.53
N PHE A 205 -5.99 5.27 7.19
CA PHE A 205 -7.30 5.77 6.73
C PHE A 205 -7.33 7.29 6.66
N GLN A 206 -6.75 7.95 7.67
CA GLN A 206 -6.65 9.40 7.70
C GLN A 206 -5.76 9.96 6.57
N LEU A 207 -4.63 9.30 6.27
CA LEU A 207 -3.76 9.68 5.15
C LEU A 207 -4.45 9.51 3.80
N ALA A 208 -5.19 8.41 3.61
CA ALA A 208 -6.01 8.19 2.42
C ALA A 208 -7.12 9.26 2.30
N GLN A 209 -7.83 9.54 3.38
CA GLN A 209 -8.85 10.60 3.43
C GLN A 209 -8.28 11.95 2.98
N GLN A 210 -7.12 12.33 3.50
CA GLN A 210 -6.45 13.58 3.13
C GLN A 210 -6.12 13.65 1.64
N LEU A 211 -5.60 12.54 1.08
CA LEU A 211 -5.30 12.49 -0.36
C LEU A 211 -6.53 12.81 -1.21
N PHE A 212 -7.64 12.14 -0.94
CA PHE A 212 -8.86 12.31 -1.74
C PHE A 212 -9.51 13.67 -1.52
N GLN A 213 -9.52 14.17 -0.29
CA GLN A 213 -10.01 15.53 0.02
C GLN A 213 -9.18 16.61 -0.68
N ALA A 214 -7.86 16.47 -0.72
CA ALA A 214 -6.97 17.38 -1.46
C ALA A 214 -7.22 17.36 -2.98
N ARG A 215 -7.84 16.31 -3.50
CA ARG A 215 -8.27 16.16 -4.90
C ARG A 215 -9.75 16.54 -5.13
N GLY A 216 -10.42 17.11 -4.12
CA GLY A 216 -11.78 17.59 -4.21
C GLY A 216 -12.85 16.51 -4.04
N ILE A 217 -12.49 15.30 -3.59
CA ILE A 217 -13.44 14.23 -3.28
C ILE A 217 -13.74 14.29 -1.79
N GLU A 218 -14.99 14.53 -1.43
CA GLU A 218 -15.42 14.42 -0.04
C GLU A 218 -15.21 12.97 0.43
N THR A 219 -14.47 12.78 1.52
CA THR A 219 -14.10 11.44 1.97
C THR A 219 -14.44 11.26 3.44
N LEU A 220 -15.20 10.20 3.73
CA LEU A 220 -15.64 9.83 5.05
C LEU A 220 -14.93 8.55 5.50
N ILE A 221 -14.65 8.43 6.80
CA ILE A 221 -14.21 7.18 7.44
C ILE A 221 -15.38 6.73 8.28
N LEU A 222 -15.90 5.53 8.03
CA LEU A 222 -17.19 5.08 8.55
C LEU A 222 -17.10 3.67 9.13
N ASP A 223 -17.87 3.42 10.18
CA ASP A 223 -18.21 2.07 10.61
C ASP A 223 -19.26 1.46 9.65
N PRO A 224 -19.24 0.15 9.37
CA PRO A 224 -20.27 -0.49 8.53
C PRO A 224 -21.71 -0.25 9.00
N SER A 225 -21.92 -0.05 10.30
CA SER A 225 -23.24 0.26 10.88
C SER A 225 -23.78 1.65 10.49
N GLU A 226 -22.93 2.51 9.95
CA GLU A 226 -23.34 3.84 9.44
C GLU A 226 -23.79 3.79 7.97
N LEU A 227 -23.67 2.62 7.33
CA LEU A 227 -24.12 2.42 5.95
C LEU A 227 -25.58 1.94 5.94
N GLU A 228 -26.34 2.48 5.04
CA GLU A 228 -27.72 2.08 4.77
C GLU A 228 -27.86 1.62 3.30
N TYR A 229 -28.68 0.61 3.07
CA TYR A 229 -29.03 0.20 1.71
C TYR A 229 -30.43 0.70 1.39
N VAL A 230 -30.53 1.73 0.56
CA VAL A 230 -31.78 2.39 0.20
C VAL A 230 -31.90 2.47 -1.32
N ASP A 231 -33.06 2.06 -1.82
CA ASP A 231 -33.41 2.16 -3.25
C ASP A 231 -32.37 1.55 -4.23
N GLY A 232 -31.69 0.49 -3.80
CA GLY A 232 -30.71 -0.22 -4.63
C GLY A 232 -29.29 0.34 -4.57
N ALA A 233 -29.01 1.31 -3.69
CA ALA A 233 -27.70 1.92 -3.49
C ALA A 233 -27.29 1.88 -2.01
N LEU A 234 -25.99 1.84 -1.76
CA LEU A 234 -25.42 2.12 -0.45
C LEU A 234 -25.41 3.64 -0.25
N SER A 235 -25.80 4.07 0.94
CA SER A 235 -25.79 5.46 1.34
C SER A 235 -25.24 5.61 2.76
N ALA A 236 -24.70 6.78 3.05
CA ALA A 236 -24.28 7.17 4.39
C ALA A 236 -24.55 8.65 4.60
N HIS A 237 -25.04 9.04 5.78
CA HIS A 237 -25.29 10.43 6.17
C HIS A 237 -26.16 11.18 5.14
N GLY A 238 -27.10 10.46 4.49
CA GLY A 238 -27.98 11.02 3.47
C GLY A 238 -27.37 11.22 2.09
N LYS A 239 -26.20 10.62 1.84
CA LYS A 239 -25.51 10.60 0.54
C LYS A 239 -25.63 9.21 -0.08
N PRO A 240 -26.11 9.11 -1.33
CA PRO A 240 -26.19 7.85 -2.07
C PRO A 240 -24.82 7.39 -2.57
#